data_eb8853e690848512a3bdba35f90b3f95
#
_entry.id   eb8853e690848512a3bdba35f90b3f95
#
_cell.length_a   1.000
_cell.length_b   1.000
_cell.length_c   1.000
_cell.angle_alpha   90.00
_cell.angle_beta   90.00
_cell.angle_gamma   90.00
#
_symmetry.space_group_name_H-M   'P 1'
#
loop_
_entity.id
_entity.type
_entity.pdbx_description
1 polymer ?
#
loop_
_entity_poly.entity_id
_entity_poly.type
_entity_poly.pdbx_seq_one_letter_code
_entity_poly.pdbx_strand_id
1 'polypeptide(L)'
;MENGLEQQVLAKAQKWLDGNYDAETKKQVKYLMDNDMKELVESFYKDLEFGTGGLRGVMGVGTNRMNIYTVGAATQGLSNYLKKNFKDLPQISVVVGHDCRNNSRLFAETSANIFSANGIKVYLFDDMRPTPEMSFAIRHLGCQSGIILTASHNPKEYNGYKAYWDDGAQVLAPHDKGIIDEVNAIASAADIKFQGNPDLIQIIGEDIDKIYLDMVKTVSIDPAAIARHKDMKIVYTPIHGTGMMLIPRALKMWGFENVFTVPEQMIKDGNFPTVVSPNPENAEALSMAVNLAKEIDADLVMASDPDADRVGIACKDDKGEWVLINGNQTCMMYLYYILTQYKQLGKIKGGEFCVKTIVTTELIKKIADKNNIEMLDCYTGFKWIAREIRLREGKQKYIGGGEESYGFLAEDFVRDKDAVSACCLIAEVAAWAKDNGKSLYQLLLDIYVEYGFSKEFTVNVVKPGKSGAEEIKAMMENFRANPPKELGGSKVILSKDYKTLKQTDDKGNVTAIDMPEPSNVLQYFTEDGSKVSVRPSGTEPKIKFYMEVQGEMGCRNCYASAESAAMEKIEAVKKSLGI
;
A
#
# COMPACT_ATOMS: atom_id res chain seq x y z
N MET A 1 6.88 30.28 24.67
CA MET A 1 7.08 28.88 24.20
C MET A 1 7.78 28.83 22.83
N GLU A 2 7.49 29.72 21.89
CA GLU A 2 8.16 29.81 20.59
C GLU A 2 9.67 30.03 20.67
N ASN A 3 10.14 30.98 21.52
CA ASN A 3 11.57 31.26 21.69
C ASN A 3 12.42 30.05 22.16
N GLY A 4 11.84 29.08 22.87
CA GLY A 4 12.57 27.89 23.33
C GLY A 4 12.74 26.84 22.23
N LEU A 5 11.74 26.69 21.34
CA LEU A 5 11.82 25.78 20.21
C LEU A 5 12.82 26.29 19.16
N GLU A 6 12.76 27.58 18.82
CA GLU A 6 13.70 28.19 17.86
C GLU A 6 15.16 28.04 18.33
N GLN A 7 15.43 28.25 19.61
CA GLN A 7 16.77 28.05 20.17
C GLN A 7 17.26 26.60 20.05
N GLN A 8 16.38 25.63 20.29
CA GLN A 8 16.71 24.21 20.13
C GLN A 8 16.99 23.87 18.65
N VAL A 9 16.18 24.39 17.75
CA VAL A 9 16.33 24.23 16.30
C VAL A 9 17.65 24.83 15.81
N LEU A 10 17.97 26.06 16.22
CA LEU A 10 19.24 26.71 15.90
C LEU A 10 20.44 25.93 16.43
N ALA A 11 20.35 25.38 17.64
CA ALA A 11 21.40 24.54 18.20
C ALA A 11 21.60 23.23 17.41
N LYS A 12 20.52 22.58 16.95
CA LYS A 12 20.61 21.39 16.08
C LYS A 12 21.21 21.76 14.71
N ALA A 13 20.77 22.83 14.09
CA ALA A 13 21.29 23.32 12.81
C ALA A 13 22.78 23.66 12.91
N GLN A 14 23.20 24.34 14.00
CA GLN A 14 24.62 24.63 14.24
C GLN A 14 25.48 23.36 14.36
N LYS A 15 24.98 22.30 15.01
CA LYS A 15 25.68 20.98 15.05
C LYS A 15 25.87 20.40 13.65
N TRP A 16 24.98 20.66 12.71
CA TRP A 16 25.16 20.24 11.32
C TRP A 16 26.23 21.06 10.61
N LEU A 17 26.33 22.36 10.87
CA LEU A 17 27.39 23.20 10.32
C LEU A 17 28.78 22.79 10.85
N ASP A 18 28.88 22.45 12.13
CA ASP A 18 30.14 22.10 12.79
C ASP A 18 30.51 20.63 12.57
N GLY A 19 29.53 19.77 12.26
CA GLY A 19 29.70 18.32 12.12
C GLY A 19 30.30 17.87 10.78
N ASN A 20 30.43 16.55 10.63
CA ASN A 20 30.96 15.91 9.43
C ASN A 20 29.89 15.76 8.31
N TYR A 21 29.44 16.88 7.78
CA TYR A 21 28.48 16.96 6.69
C TYR A 21 29.16 17.56 5.44
N ASP A 22 28.65 17.24 4.25
CA ASP A 22 29.19 17.78 3.00
C ASP A 22 28.95 19.29 2.86
N ALA A 23 29.72 19.92 1.97
CA ALA A 23 29.71 21.38 1.80
C ALA A 23 28.36 21.90 1.31
N GLU A 24 27.66 21.15 0.43
CA GLU A 24 26.37 21.60 -0.09
C GLU A 24 25.28 21.51 1.00
N THR A 25 25.26 20.45 1.78
CA THR A 25 24.38 20.31 2.94
C THR A 25 24.59 21.47 3.93
N LYS A 26 25.85 21.78 4.27
CA LYS A 26 26.15 22.92 5.16
C LYS A 26 25.70 24.25 4.59
N LYS A 27 25.89 24.48 3.30
CA LYS A 27 25.44 25.69 2.60
C LYS A 27 23.93 25.84 2.66
N GLN A 28 23.17 24.76 2.44
CA GLN A 28 21.71 24.77 2.54
C GLN A 28 21.22 25.02 3.97
N VAL A 29 21.82 24.38 4.97
CA VAL A 29 21.50 24.64 6.38
C VAL A 29 21.76 26.11 6.74
N LYS A 30 22.91 26.64 6.32
CA LYS A 30 23.26 28.06 6.55
C LYS A 30 22.28 29.00 5.86
N TYR A 31 21.86 28.67 4.63
CA TYR A 31 20.86 29.46 3.90
C TYR A 31 19.52 29.51 4.67
N LEU A 32 19.05 28.38 5.19
CA LEU A 32 17.81 28.33 5.99
C LEU A 32 17.93 29.15 7.27
N MET A 33 19.07 29.06 7.96
CA MET A 33 19.31 29.84 9.19
C MET A 33 19.28 31.35 8.93
N ASP A 34 19.77 31.79 7.77
CA ASP A 34 19.89 33.22 7.45
C ASP A 34 18.62 33.78 6.79
N ASN A 35 17.79 32.94 6.12
CA ASN A 35 16.75 33.42 5.21
C ASN A 35 15.36 32.82 5.43
N ASP A 36 15.23 31.61 6.04
CA ASP A 36 13.95 30.93 6.18
C ASP A 36 13.84 30.15 7.51
N MET A 37 13.56 30.90 8.56
CA MET A 37 13.40 30.32 9.91
C MET A 37 12.23 29.35 9.98
N LYS A 38 11.18 29.54 9.20
CA LYS A 38 10.02 28.65 9.20
C LYS A 38 10.40 27.28 8.66
N GLU A 39 11.06 27.22 7.50
CA GLU A 39 11.54 25.95 6.95
C GLU A 39 12.65 25.35 7.81
N LEU A 40 13.50 26.17 8.44
CA LEU A 40 14.50 25.68 9.40
C LEU A 40 13.83 24.95 10.57
N VAL A 41 12.77 25.54 11.15
CA VAL A 41 12.00 24.90 12.23
C VAL A 41 11.42 23.58 11.76
N GLU A 42 10.75 23.54 10.61
CA GLU A 42 10.18 22.30 10.05
C GLU A 42 11.24 21.23 9.78
N SER A 43 12.45 21.63 9.44
CA SER A 43 13.57 20.74 9.15
C SER A 43 14.23 20.12 10.39
N PHE A 44 14.17 20.80 11.56
CA PHE A 44 14.95 20.40 12.74
C PHE A 44 14.15 20.28 14.06
N TYR A 45 12.83 20.59 14.10
CA TYR A 45 12.06 20.56 15.36
C TYR A 45 11.95 19.19 15.99
N LYS A 46 12.07 18.15 15.19
CA LYS A 46 12.13 16.72 15.61
C LYS A 46 13.09 15.94 14.71
N ASP A 47 13.27 14.71 15.01
CA ASP A 47 13.99 13.77 14.16
C ASP A 47 12.98 12.95 13.35
N LEU A 48 13.32 12.56 12.12
CA LEU A 48 12.49 11.72 11.27
C LEU A 48 12.46 10.31 11.88
N GLU A 49 11.29 9.88 12.32
CA GLU A 49 11.11 8.62 13.00
C GLU A 49 11.18 7.44 12.02
N PHE A 50 11.99 6.44 12.33
CA PHE A 50 11.88 5.15 11.71
C PHE A 50 10.63 4.45 12.29
N GLY A 51 9.54 4.47 11.52
CA GLY A 51 8.28 3.84 11.90
C GLY A 51 8.30 2.31 11.67
N THR A 52 7.18 1.67 11.95
CA THR A 52 7.00 0.21 11.80
C THR A 52 7.07 -0.30 10.35
N GLY A 53 8.04 0.08 9.58
CA GLY A 53 8.22 -0.34 8.18
C GLY A 53 9.18 0.54 7.42
N GLY A 54 9.76 1.57 8.07
CA GLY A 54 10.75 2.44 7.44
C GLY A 54 10.56 3.92 7.75
N LEU A 55 11.14 4.77 6.90
CA LEU A 55 11.04 6.24 6.95
C LEU A 55 10.11 6.75 5.85
N ARG A 56 9.46 7.88 6.09
CA ARG A 56 8.78 8.68 5.05
C ARG A 56 8.77 10.14 5.46
N GLY A 57 9.15 11.02 4.55
CA GLY A 57 9.17 12.46 4.82
C GLY A 57 9.43 13.29 3.58
N VAL A 58 9.32 14.59 3.74
CA VAL A 58 9.71 15.57 2.72
C VAL A 58 11.23 15.55 2.56
N MET A 59 11.71 15.63 1.32
CA MET A 59 13.15 15.71 1.02
C MET A 59 13.71 17.09 1.39
N GLY A 60 14.92 17.10 1.91
CA GLY A 60 15.63 18.35 2.27
C GLY A 60 16.70 18.14 3.33
N VAL A 61 17.33 19.21 3.75
CA VAL A 61 18.32 19.19 4.83
C VAL A 61 17.65 19.21 6.20
N GLY A 62 18.27 18.55 7.17
CA GLY A 62 17.77 18.52 8.54
C GLY A 62 17.36 17.15 9.03
N THR A 63 17.17 17.04 10.34
CA THR A 63 16.88 15.76 11.01
C THR A 63 15.46 15.26 10.75
N ASN A 64 14.53 16.14 10.37
CA ASN A 64 13.13 15.82 10.05
C ASN A 64 12.88 15.81 8.53
N ARG A 65 13.89 15.54 7.73
CA ARG A 65 13.83 15.49 6.26
C ARG A 65 14.48 14.20 5.74
N MET A 66 14.02 13.74 4.57
CA MET A 66 14.68 12.67 3.82
C MET A 66 15.90 13.23 3.11
N ASN A 67 17.08 12.73 3.48
CA ASN A 67 18.38 13.07 2.89
C ASN A 67 19.36 11.91 3.08
N ILE A 68 20.58 12.04 2.52
CA ILE A 68 21.60 10.97 2.59
C ILE A 68 22.00 10.62 4.03
N TYR A 69 21.84 11.52 5.00
CA TYR A 69 22.22 11.30 6.41
C TYR A 69 21.12 10.57 7.18
N THR A 70 19.84 10.93 6.99
CA THR A 70 18.72 10.23 7.62
C THR A 70 18.54 8.83 7.01
N VAL A 71 18.67 8.69 5.69
CA VAL A 71 18.74 7.39 5.00
C VAL A 71 19.97 6.60 5.45
N GLY A 72 21.10 7.29 5.62
CA GLY A 72 22.36 6.69 6.09
C GLY A 72 22.23 6.15 7.49
N ALA A 73 21.64 6.89 8.43
CA ALA A 73 21.40 6.44 9.79
C ALA A 73 20.48 5.21 9.82
N ALA A 74 19.39 5.22 9.05
CA ALA A 74 18.50 4.08 8.90
C ALA A 74 19.23 2.84 8.39
N THR A 75 20.06 2.99 7.34
CA THR A 75 20.81 1.89 6.75
C THR A 75 21.91 1.36 7.65
N GLN A 76 22.61 2.25 8.38
CA GLN A 76 23.61 1.84 9.37
C GLN A 76 22.96 1.07 10.52
N GLY A 77 21.83 1.56 11.06
CA GLY A 77 21.06 0.88 12.10
C GLY A 77 20.57 -0.49 11.64
N LEU A 78 19.98 -0.58 10.44
CA LEU A 78 19.58 -1.86 9.85
C LEU A 78 20.79 -2.80 9.67
N SER A 79 21.93 -2.30 9.20
CA SER A 79 23.17 -3.09 9.08
C SER A 79 23.63 -3.66 10.44
N ASN A 80 23.58 -2.84 11.49
CA ASN A 80 23.93 -3.28 12.84
C ASN A 80 22.98 -4.37 13.33
N TYR A 81 21.68 -4.19 13.12
CA TYR A 81 20.65 -5.15 13.51
C TYR A 81 20.82 -6.49 12.78
N LEU A 82 21.04 -6.46 11.46
CA LEU A 82 21.26 -7.66 10.65
C LEU A 82 22.46 -8.45 11.13
N LYS A 83 23.59 -7.79 11.41
CA LYS A 83 24.79 -8.46 11.94
C LYS A 83 24.58 -9.11 13.30
N LYS A 84 23.70 -8.58 14.14
CA LYS A 84 23.33 -9.18 15.43
C LYS A 84 22.46 -10.42 15.26
N ASN A 85 21.49 -10.36 14.34
CA ASN A 85 20.53 -11.45 14.15
C ASN A 85 21.07 -12.61 13.30
N PHE A 86 21.95 -12.33 12.36
CA PHE A 86 22.49 -13.31 11.41
C PHE A 86 24.01 -13.52 11.59
N LYS A 87 24.50 -13.39 12.82
CA LYS A 87 25.93 -13.50 13.16
C LYS A 87 26.60 -14.82 12.77
N ASP A 88 25.80 -15.89 12.64
CA ASP A 88 26.29 -17.24 12.33
C ASP A 88 26.33 -17.52 10.83
N LEU A 89 25.81 -16.61 9.98
CA LEU A 89 25.91 -16.74 8.55
C LEU A 89 27.29 -16.30 8.04
N PRO A 90 27.86 -17.04 7.08
CA PRO A 90 29.16 -16.67 6.48
C PRO A 90 29.08 -15.35 5.71
N GLN A 91 27.93 -15.04 5.12
CA GLN A 91 27.67 -13.82 4.37
C GLN A 91 26.21 -13.42 4.53
N ILE A 92 25.95 -12.23 5.04
CA ILE A 92 24.65 -11.59 5.03
C ILE A 92 24.48 -10.87 3.68
N SER A 93 23.29 -10.93 3.11
CA SER A 93 22.96 -10.25 1.86
C SER A 93 21.63 -9.49 1.92
N VAL A 94 21.53 -8.44 1.13
CA VAL A 94 20.34 -7.58 1.01
C VAL A 94 20.05 -7.22 -0.43
N VAL A 95 18.77 -6.95 -0.73
CA VAL A 95 18.35 -6.36 -2.00
C VAL A 95 18.08 -4.87 -1.80
N VAL A 96 18.48 -4.05 -2.76
CA VAL A 96 18.23 -2.60 -2.76
C VAL A 96 17.56 -2.20 -4.08
N GLY A 97 16.37 -1.61 -3.96
CA GLY A 97 15.60 -1.09 -5.10
C GLY A 97 15.20 0.38 -4.89
N HIS A 98 14.65 0.98 -5.94
CA HIS A 98 14.14 2.35 -5.88
C HIS A 98 13.04 2.60 -6.92
N ASP A 99 12.24 3.62 -6.69
CA ASP A 99 11.26 4.13 -7.66
C ASP A 99 11.82 5.27 -8.54
N CYS A 100 10.93 5.95 -9.27
CA CYS A 100 11.28 7.05 -10.17
C CYS A 100 11.52 8.40 -9.48
N ARG A 101 11.27 8.53 -8.16
CA ARG A 101 11.31 9.80 -7.45
C ARG A 101 12.68 10.44 -7.47
N ASN A 102 12.68 11.77 -7.38
CA ASN A 102 13.91 12.54 -7.19
C ASN A 102 14.67 11.97 -5.98
N ASN A 103 15.98 11.86 -6.12
CA ASN A 103 16.91 11.29 -5.13
C ASN A 103 16.73 9.79 -4.79
N SER A 104 15.71 9.07 -5.28
CA SER A 104 15.55 7.65 -4.97
C SER A 104 16.79 6.83 -5.38
N ARG A 105 17.35 7.07 -6.56
CA ARG A 105 18.59 6.44 -7.03
C ARG A 105 19.78 6.78 -6.12
N LEU A 106 19.96 8.07 -5.77
CA LEU A 106 21.02 8.52 -4.87
C LEU A 106 20.91 7.83 -3.50
N PHE A 107 19.71 7.74 -2.96
CA PHE A 107 19.48 7.09 -1.66
C PHE A 107 19.71 5.58 -1.72
N ALA A 108 19.37 4.92 -2.85
CA ALA A 108 19.66 3.51 -3.07
C ALA A 108 21.16 3.24 -3.11
N GLU A 109 21.92 4.04 -3.87
CA GLU A 109 23.37 3.94 -3.96
C GLU A 109 24.06 4.26 -2.61
N THR A 110 23.58 5.26 -1.87
CA THR A 110 24.04 5.57 -0.52
C THR A 110 23.83 4.37 0.41
N SER A 111 22.66 3.76 0.37
CA SER A 111 22.35 2.58 1.18
C SER A 111 23.22 1.38 0.79
N ALA A 112 23.40 1.13 -0.50
CA ALA A 112 24.27 0.05 -1.00
C ALA A 112 25.72 0.22 -0.53
N ASN A 113 26.24 1.45 -0.57
CA ASN A 113 27.56 1.76 -0.05
C ASN A 113 27.66 1.47 1.46
N ILE A 114 26.67 1.86 2.25
CA ILE A 114 26.69 1.65 3.70
C ILE A 114 26.58 0.15 4.04
N PHE A 115 25.69 -0.60 3.42
CA PHE A 115 25.59 -2.06 3.62
C PHE A 115 26.94 -2.74 3.30
N SER A 116 27.52 -2.45 2.14
CA SER A 116 28.79 -3.05 1.69
C SER A 116 29.96 -2.65 2.58
N ALA A 117 30.00 -1.41 3.09
CA ALA A 117 31.00 -0.95 4.08
C ALA A 117 30.87 -1.68 5.43
N ASN A 118 29.70 -2.25 5.72
CA ASN A 118 29.47 -3.09 6.90
C ASN A 118 29.68 -4.59 6.64
N GLY A 119 30.22 -4.97 5.47
CA GLY A 119 30.52 -6.35 5.10
C GLY A 119 29.27 -7.14 4.64
N ILE A 120 28.18 -6.46 4.31
CA ILE A 120 26.94 -7.06 3.81
C ILE A 120 26.97 -7.06 2.29
N LYS A 121 26.70 -8.20 1.66
CA LYS A 121 26.56 -8.30 0.20
C LYS A 121 25.28 -7.59 -0.24
N VAL A 122 25.36 -6.80 -1.29
CA VAL A 122 24.24 -6.02 -1.82
C VAL A 122 23.92 -6.48 -3.23
N TYR A 123 22.66 -6.77 -3.48
CA TYR A 123 22.08 -6.90 -4.80
C TYR A 123 21.33 -5.60 -5.11
N LEU A 124 21.94 -4.74 -5.94
CA LEU A 124 21.39 -3.43 -6.30
C LEU A 124 20.75 -3.51 -7.68
N PHE A 125 19.49 -3.15 -7.80
CA PHE A 125 18.86 -3.04 -9.11
C PHE A 125 19.52 -1.95 -9.96
N ASP A 126 19.74 -2.25 -11.25
CA ASP A 126 20.39 -1.37 -12.22
C ASP A 126 19.58 -0.10 -12.52
N ASP A 127 18.26 -0.18 -12.45
CA ASP A 127 17.33 0.94 -12.57
C ASP A 127 16.13 0.71 -11.62
N MET A 128 15.15 1.61 -11.67
CA MET A 128 13.93 1.49 -10.87
C MET A 128 13.21 0.17 -11.14
N ARG A 129 12.65 -0.43 -10.10
CA ARG A 129 11.81 -1.65 -10.18
C ARG A 129 10.62 -1.57 -9.24
N PRO A 130 9.53 -2.31 -9.56
CA PRO A 130 8.36 -2.44 -8.69
C PRO A 130 8.69 -2.97 -7.30
N THR A 131 7.97 -2.46 -6.29
CA THR A 131 8.04 -2.98 -4.91
C THR A 131 7.84 -4.50 -4.83
N PRO A 132 6.84 -5.12 -5.52
CA PRO A 132 6.68 -6.58 -5.47
C PRO A 132 7.87 -7.35 -6.04
N GLU A 133 8.53 -6.85 -7.06
CA GLU A 133 9.73 -7.52 -7.59
C GLU A 133 10.89 -7.49 -6.59
N MET A 134 11.06 -6.40 -5.85
CA MET A 134 12.06 -6.34 -4.77
C MET A 134 11.73 -7.37 -3.67
N SER A 135 10.46 -7.50 -3.26
CA SER A 135 9.99 -8.53 -2.33
C SER A 135 10.29 -9.94 -2.85
N PHE A 136 10.04 -10.18 -4.14
CA PHE A 136 10.38 -11.44 -4.82
C PHE A 136 11.89 -11.70 -4.81
N ALA A 137 12.71 -10.70 -5.15
CA ALA A 137 14.15 -10.83 -5.22
C ALA A 137 14.78 -11.22 -3.87
N ILE A 138 14.29 -10.66 -2.75
CA ILE A 138 14.73 -11.06 -1.41
C ILE A 138 14.58 -12.56 -1.20
N ARG A 139 13.40 -13.12 -1.51
CA ARG A 139 13.08 -14.54 -1.37
C ARG A 139 13.88 -15.39 -2.36
N HIS A 140 13.90 -14.99 -3.62
CA HIS A 140 14.57 -15.74 -4.69
C HIS A 140 16.09 -15.84 -4.48
N LEU A 141 16.74 -14.76 -4.04
CA LEU A 141 18.18 -14.71 -3.79
C LEU A 141 18.56 -15.18 -2.38
N GLY A 142 17.60 -15.52 -1.52
CA GLY A 142 17.83 -15.95 -0.14
C GLY A 142 18.45 -14.85 0.73
N CYS A 143 18.09 -13.60 0.49
CA CYS A 143 18.60 -12.46 1.24
C CYS A 143 17.94 -12.36 2.62
N GLN A 144 18.68 -11.81 3.59
CA GLN A 144 18.18 -11.63 4.95
C GLN A 144 17.34 -10.38 5.13
N SER A 145 17.43 -9.44 4.18
CA SER A 145 16.66 -8.20 4.19
C SER A 145 16.63 -7.57 2.80
N GLY A 146 15.86 -6.53 2.65
CA GLY A 146 15.88 -5.65 1.49
C GLY A 146 15.28 -4.30 1.82
N ILE A 147 15.55 -3.34 0.97
CA ILE A 147 14.97 -1.99 1.08
C ILE A 147 14.52 -1.49 -0.28
N ILE A 148 13.49 -0.65 -0.28
CA ILE A 148 13.13 0.12 -1.47
C ILE A 148 12.95 1.59 -1.12
N LEU A 149 13.55 2.46 -1.92
CA LEU A 149 13.48 3.91 -1.80
C LEU A 149 12.29 4.40 -2.59
N THR A 150 11.19 4.66 -1.87
CA THR A 150 9.91 5.10 -2.45
C THR A 150 9.03 5.75 -1.38
N ALA A 151 8.21 6.71 -1.80
CA ALA A 151 7.10 7.21 -1.00
C ALA A 151 5.73 6.82 -1.58
N SER A 152 5.68 5.74 -2.40
CA SER A 152 4.45 5.25 -3.04
C SER A 152 3.73 6.39 -3.80
N HIS A 153 2.49 6.68 -3.51
CA HIS A 153 1.65 7.69 -4.15
C HIS A 153 1.72 9.10 -3.54
N ASN A 154 2.62 9.35 -2.58
CA ASN A 154 2.76 10.68 -1.98
C ASN A 154 3.21 11.73 -3.03
N PRO A 155 2.96 13.05 -2.80
CA PRO A 155 3.43 14.12 -3.66
C PRO A 155 4.95 14.08 -3.90
N LYS A 156 5.41 14.80 -4.93
CA LYS A 156 6.79 14.78 -5.44
C LYS A 156 7.86 15.21 -4.43
N GLU A 157 7.48 16.01 -3.45
CA GLU A 157 8.36 16.51 -2.39
C GLU A 157 8.79 15.40 -1.42
N TYR A 158 8.04 14.29 -1.39
CA TYR A 158 8.27 13.18 -0.47
C TYR A 158 9.18 12.12 -1.06
N ASN A 159 9.96 11.49 -0.18
CA ASN A 159 10.58 10.20 -0.42
C ASN A 159 10.43 9.31 0.82
N GLY A 160 10.86 8.05 0.72
CA GLY A 160 10.74 7.09 1.80
C GLY A 160 11.77 5.96 1.67
N TYR A 161 11.83 5.18 2.72
CA TYR A 161 12.71 4.03 2.87
C TYR A 161 11.87 2.91 3.48
N LYS A 162 11.41 1.95 2.69
CA LYS A 162 10.69 0.77 3.17
C LYS A 162 11.70 -0.34 3.45
N ALA A 163 11.64 -0.95 4.63
CA ALA A 163 12.50 -2.07 5.02
C ALA A 163 11.73 -3.40 5.05
N TYR A 164 12.36 -4.45 4.56
CA TYR A 164 11.81 -5.80 4.40
C TYR A 164 12.69 -6.83 5.11
N TRP A 165 12.10 -7.94 5.54
CA TRP A 165 12.79 -9.03 6.20
C TRP A 165 13.05 -10.21 5.24
N ASP A 166 13.60 -11.30 5.75
CA ASP A 166 14.03 -12.48 5.00
C ASP A 166 12.91 -13.23 4.27
N ASP A 167 11.68 -13.02 4.68
CA ASP A 167 10.48 -13.57 4.02
C ASP A 167 9.96 -12.71 2.86
N GLY A 168 10.58 -11.57 2.59
CA GLY A 168 10.16 -10.61 1.57
C GLY A 168 9.01 -9.69 1.99
N ALA A 169 8.57 -9.72 3.25
CA ALA A 169 7.55 -8.83 3.79
C ALA A 169 8.17 -7.61 4.48
N GLN A 170 7.43 -6.50 4.54
CA GLN A 170 7.83 -5.36 5.36
C GLN A 170 8.02 -5.80 6.81
N VAL A 171 9.05 -5.24 7.46
CA VAL A 171 9.40 -5.58 8.85
C VAL A 171 8.23 -5.36 9.81
N LEU A 172 8.09 -6.30 10.75
CA LEU A 172 7.15 -6.28 11.87
C LEU A 172 7.89 -6.62 13.17
N ALA A 173 7.18 -6.52 14.29
CA ALA A 173 7.70 -6.95 15.58
C ALA A 173 8.18 -8.42 15.54
N PRO A 174 9.34 -8.73 16.16
CA PRO A 174 10.18 -7.85 16.98
C PRO A 174 11.22 -7.03 16.17
N HIS A 175 11.31 -7.24 14.86
CA HIS A 175 12.39 -6.72 14.04
C HIS A 175 12.31 -5.19 13.85
N ASP A 176 11.10 -4.64 13.66
CA ASP A 176 10.89 -3.20 13.54
C ASP A 176 11.44 -2.44 14.76
N LYS A 177 11.10 -2.88 15.97
CA LYS A 177 11.61 -2.27 17.20
C LYS A 177 13.13 -2.41 17.32
N GLY A 178 13.67 -3.59 17.02
CA GLY A 178 15.11 -3.81 17.08
C GLY A 178 15.88 -2.93 16.09
N ILE A 179 15.33 -2.70 14.89
CA ILE A 179 15.91 -1.77 13.91
C ILE A 179 15.82 -0.33 14.43
N ILE A 180 14.68 0.09 14.95
CA ILE A 180 14.47 1.43 15.54
C ILE A 180 15.51 1.70 16.63
N ASP A 181 15.72 0.74 17.53
CA ASP A 181 16.70 0.87 18.63
C ASP A 181 18.12 1.08 18.08
N GLU A 182 18.53 0.34 17.03
CA GLU A 182 19.84 0.53 16.38
C GLU A 182 19.95 1.85 15.62
N VAL A 183 18.89 2.29 14.96
CA VAL A 183 18.86 3.60 14.26
C VAL A 183 18.99 4.74 15.27
N ASN A 184 18.27 4.67 16.38
CA ASN A 184 18.32 5.68 17.44
C ASN A 184 19.68 5.71 18.18
N ALA A 185 20.46 4.64 18.10
CA ALA A 185 21.81 4.59 18.65
C ALA A 185 22.86 5.30 17.78
N ILE A 186 22.54 5.67 16.53
CA ILE A 186 23.42 6.45 15.64
C ILE A 186 23.43 7.90 16.12
N ALA A 187 24.50 8.32 16.77
CA ALA A 187 24.59 9.63 17.41
C ALA A 187 24.91 10.77 16.43
N SER A 188 25.63 10.46 15.34
CA SER A 188 26.12 11.45 14.38
C SER A 188 26.41 10.86 13.00
N ALA A 189 26.56 11.74 12.01
CA ALA A 189 26.98 11.33 10.68
C ALA A 189 28.37 10.62 10.64
N ALA A 190 29.22 10.83 11.66
CA ALA A 190 30.51 10.15 11.77
C ALA A 190 30.38 8.65 12.11
N ASP A 191 29.24 8.22 12.65
CA ASP A 191 28.98 6.83 12.98
C ASP A 191 28.49 6.02 11.77
N ILE A 192 28.28 6.69 10.63
CA ILE A 192 27.76 6.10 9.38
C ILE A 192 28.93 5.82 8.44
N LYS A 193 29.02 4.59 7.96
CA LYS A 193 30.07 4.15 7.02
C LYS A 193 29.68 4.40 5.58
N PHE A 194 29.84 5.62 5.10
CA PHE A 194 29.43 5.99 3.74
C PHE A 194 30.31 5.41 2.61
N GLN A 195 31.56 5.05 2.92
CA GLN A 195 32.48 4.57 1.91
C GLN A 195 32.30 3.07 1.69
N GLY A 196 31.60 2.74 0.59
CA GLY A 196 31.26 1.37 0.23
C GLY A 196 32.44 0.49 -0.19
N ASN A 197 32.20 -0.81 -0.19
CA ASN A 197 33.05 -1.82 -0.78
C ASN A 197 32.42 -2.32 -2.10
N PRO A 198 32.93 -1.91 -3.27
CA PRO A 198 32.33 -2.28 -4.56
C PRO A 198 32.36 -3.79 -4.84
N ASP A 199 33.29 -4.55 -4.24
CA ASP A 199 33.37 -6.01 -4.42
C ASP A 199 32.17 -6.75 -3.79
N LEU A 200 31.44 -6.09 -2.89
CA LEU A 200 30.22 -6.61 -2.26
C LEU A 200 28.94 -6.08 -2.89
N ILE A 201 29.03 -5.26 -3.95
CA ILE A 201 27.85 -4.73 -4.66
C ILE A 201 27.71 -5.44 -6.01
N GLN A 202 26.66 -6.22 -6.15
CA GLN A 202 26.31 -6.89 -7.40
C GLN A 202 25.10 -6.19 -8.02
N ILE A 203 25.22 -5.77 -9.26
CA ILE A 203 24.09 -5.22 -10.02
C ILE A 203 23.22 -6.36 -10.53
N ILE A 204 21.91 -6.20 -10.36
CA ILE A 204 20.86 -7.10 -10.84
C ILE A 204 19.84 -6.32 -11.67
N GLY A 205 19.04 -6.98 -12.50
CA GLY A 205 18.03 -6.35 -13.35
C GLY A 205 17.29 -7.37 -14.20
N GLU A 206 17.50 -7.40 -15.52
CA GLU A 206 16.75 -8.24 -16.48
C GLU A 206 16.74 -9.75 -16.14
N ASP A 207 17.74 -10.27 -15.47
CA ASP A 207 17.80 -11.65 -14.99
C ASP A 207 16.72 -11.92 -13.94
N ILE A 208 16.49 -10.97 -13.03
CA ILE A 208 15.42 -11.05 -12.02
C ILE A 208 14.06 -10.75 -12.65
N ASP A 209 13.96 -9.72 -13.51
CA ASP A 209 12.74 -9.37 -14.25
C ASP A 209 12.13 -10.62 -14.92
N LYS A 210 12.96 -11.40 -15.60
CA LYS A 210 12.54 -12.60 -16.31
C LYS A 210 11.93 -13.65 -15.40
N ILE A 211 12.62 -13.96 -14.31
CA ILE A 211 12.17 -15.01 -13.38
C ILE A 211 10.90 -14.54 -12.65
N TYR A 212 10.84 -13.26 -12.27
CA TYR A 212 9.66 -12.67 -11.65
C TYR A 212 8.46 -12.67 -12.61
N LEU A 213 8.63 -12.27 -13.87
CA LEU A 213 7.57 -12.30 -14.87
C LEU A 213 7.08 -13.72 -15.17
N ASP A 214 7.96 -14.72 -15.16
CA ASP A 214 7.57 -16.13 -15.27
C ASP A 214 6.69 -16.55 -14.09
N MET A 215 6.99 -16.10 -12.89
CA MET A 215 6.13 -16.34 -11.72
C MET A 215 4.79 -15.60 -11.84
N VAL A 216 4.79 -14.34 -12.25
CA VAL A 216 3.56 -13.57 -12.53
C VAL A 216 2.66 -14.29 -13.52
N LYS A 217 3.23 -14.94 -14.55
CA LYS A 217 2.47 -15.71 -15.53
C LYS A 217 1.75 -16.90 -14.92
N THR A 218 2.27 -17.49 -13.85
CA THR A 218 1.62 -18.65 -13.19
C THR A 218 0.30 -18.29 -12.49
N VAL A 219 0.05 -17.00 -12.26
CA VAL A 219 -1.19 -16.49 -11.65
C VAL A 219 -2.39 -16.56 -12.61
N SER A 220 -2.14 -16.62 -13.93
CA SER A 220 -3.21 -16.79 -14.93
C SER A 220 -3.99 -18.07 -14.70
N ILE A 221 -5.32 -17.99 -14.69
CA ILE A 221 -6.23 -19.09 -14.38
C ILE A 221 -6.92 -19.62 -15.63
N ASP A 222 -7.35 -18.71 -16.52
CA ASP A 222 -8.02 -19.04 -17.80
C ASP A 222 -7.33 -18.35 -18.99
N PRO A 223 -6.14 -18.81 -19.39
CA PRO A 223 -5.44 -18.26 -20.55
C PRO A 223 -6.21 -18.47 -21.86
N ALA A 224 -7.18 -19.39 -21.89
CA ALA A 224 -8.02 -19.60 -23.06
C ALA A 224 -9.03 -18.45 -23.25
N ALA A 225 -9.57 -17.86 -22.20
CA ALA A 225 -10.38 -16.66 -22.29
C ALA A 225 -9.56 -15.49 -22.87
N ILE A 226 -8.32 -15.31 -22.42
CA ILE A 226 -7.41 -14.30 -23.00
C ILE A 226 -7.21 -14.55 -24.49
N ALA A 227 -6.94 -15.78 -24.91
CA ALA A 227 -6.71 -16.11 -26.32
C ALA A 227 -7.93 -15.82 -27.21
N ARG A 228 -9.15 -15.99 -26.68
CA ARG A 228 -10.40 -15.64 -27.40
C ARG A 228 -10.64 -14.14 -27.51
N HIS A 229 -10.09 -13.34 -26.58
CA HIS A 229 -10.24 -11.89 -26.49
C HIS A 229 -8.91 -11.14 -26.53
N LYS A 230 -7.90 -11.70 -27.22
CA LYS A 230 -6.55 -11.11 -27.34
C LYS A 230 -6.55 -9.73 -28.01
N ASP A 231 -7.60 -9.43 -28.80
CA ASP A 231 -7.84 -8.15 -29.47
C ASP A 231 -8.44 -7.08 -28.54
N MET A 232 -8.77 -7.42 -27.30
CA MET A 232 -9.26 -6.46 -26.31
C MET A 232 -8.26 -5.30 -26.15
N LYS A 233 -8.77 -4.07 -26.26
CA LYS A 233 -7.96 -2.86 -26.17
C LYS A 233 -7.82 -2.43 -24.71
N ILE A 234 -6.60 -2.44 -24.23
CA ILE A 234 -6.23 -2.07 -22.85
C ILE A 234 -5.40 -0.80 -22.89
N VAL A 235 -5.78 0.21 -22.15
CA VAL A 235 -4.94 1.39 -21.89
C VAL A 235 -4.31 1.27 -20.51
N TYR A 236 -2.99 1.42 -20.46
CA TYR A 236 -2.23 1.39 -19.23
C TYR A 236 -1.40 2.66 -19.03
N THR A 237 -1.35 3.16 -17.81
CA THR A 237 -0.42 4.21 -17.39
C THR A 237 0.30 3.85 -16.08
N PRO A 238 1.63 3.99 -16.02
CA PRO A 238 2.42 3.86 -14.80
C PRO A 238 2.44 5.15 -13.96
N ILE A 239 1.82 6.21 -14.41
CA ILE A 239 1.91 7.55 -13.80
C ILE A 239 3.39 7.91 -13.49
N HIS A 240 4.26 7.83 -14.49
CA HIS A 240 5.72 8.02 -14.43
C HIS A 240 6.50 6.97 -13.60
N GLY A 241 5.81 5.98 -13.01
CA GLY A 241 6.35 5.03 -12.03
C GLY A 241 6.97 3.76 -12.62
N THR A 242 7.38 2.88 -11.71
CA THR A 242 8.14 1.64 -12.00
C THR A 242 7.36 0.62 -12.79
N GLY A 243 6.02 0.69 -12.78
CA GLY A 243 5.17 -0.22 -13.55
C GLY A 243 5.45 -0.21 -15.06
N MET A 244 6.04 0.90 -15.59
CA MET A 244 6.44 0.96 -17.00
C MET A 244 7.47 -0.11 -17.38
N MET A 245 8.25 -0.59 -16.44
CA MET A 245 9.29 -1.58 -16.68
C MET A 245 8.73 -2.95 -16.99
N LEU A 246 7.65 -3.35 -16.30
CA LEU A 246 7.19 -4.74 -16.28
C LEU A 246 5.74 -4.95 -16.72
N ILE A 247 4.81 -4.04 -16.40
CA ILE A 247 3.37 -4.28 -16.64
C ILE A 247 3.04 -4.46 -18.15
N PRO A 248 3.53 -3.63 -19.07
CA PRO A 248 3.28 -3.87 -20.50
C PRO A 248 3.88 -5.20 -20.99
N ARG A 249 5.04 -5.60 -20.45
CA ARG A 249 5.69 -6.87 -20.76
C ARG A 249 4.86 -8.05 -20.24
N ALA A 250 4.40 -7.96 -19.00
CA ALA A 250 3.56 -8.98 -18.37
C ALA A 250 2.25 -9.20 -19.14
N LEU A 251 1.54 -8.12 -19.47
CA LEU A 251 0.30 -8.18 -20.27
C LEU A 251 0.53 -8.88 -21.62
N LYS A 252 1.63 -8.53 -22.30
CA LYS A 252 2.01 -9.18 -23.57
C LYS A 252 2.34 -10.66 -23.37
N MET A 253 3.06 -11.03 -22.30
CA MET A 253 3.36 -12.42 -21.97
C MET A 253 2.11 -13.24 -21.64
N TRP A 254 1.05 -12.61 -21.12
CA TRP A 254 -0.24 -13.26 -20.88
C TRP A 254 -1.04 -13.46 -22.17
N GLY A 255 -0.73 -12.74 -23.25
CA GLY A 255 -1.33 -12.90 -24.56
C GLY A 255 -2.19 -11.74 -25.04
N PHE A 256 -2.20 -10.61 -24.33
CA PHE A 256 -2.89 -9.38 -24.80
C PHE A 256 -2.05 -8.70 -25.88
N GLU A 257 -2.65 -8.52 -27.07
CA GLU A 257 -1.96 -7.95 -28.23
C GLU A 257 -2.11 -6.42 -28.33
N ASN A 258 -3.23 -5.87 -27.83
CA ASN A 258 -3.60 -4.46 -27.97
C ASN A 258 -3.46 -3.70 -26.63
N VAL A 259 -2.23 -3.56 -26.17
CA VAL A 259 -1.90 -2.77 -24.99
C VAL A 259 -1.37 -1.41 -25.43
N PHE A 260 -2.11 -0.35 -25.10
CA PHE A 260 -1.77 1.04 -25.38
C PHE A 260 -1.31 1.72 -24.09
N THR A 261 -0.33 2.58 -24.19
CA THR A 261 0.19 3.33 -23.04
C THR A 261 0.05 4.82 -23.25
N VAL A 262 -0.03 5.60 -22.17
CA VAL A 262 -0.05 7.08 -22.23
C VAL A 262 1.39 7.56 -22.38
N PRO A 263 1.81 8.07 -23.57
CA PRO A 263 3.22 8.36 -23.85
C PRO A 263 3.85 9.36 -22.87
N GLU A 264 3.10 10.38 -22.47
CA GLU A 264 3.56 11.43 -21.56
C GLU A 264 3.83 10.89 -20.15
N GLN A 265 3.10 9.84 -19.74
CA GLN A 265 3.26 9.19 -18.44
C GLN A 265 4.19 7.97 -18.47
N MET A 266 4.62 7.55 -19.66
CA MET A 266 5.68 6.53 -19.85
C MET A 266 7.09 7.11 -19.76
N ILE A 267 7.24 8.33 -19.27
CA ILE A 267 8.51 9.01 -19.05
C ILE A 267 8.84 8.94 -17.55
N LYS A 268 10.02 8.42 -17.22
CA LYS A 268 10.54 8.41 -15.85
C LYS A 268 10.79 9.85 -15.39
N ASP A 269 9.94 10.36 -14.50
CA ASP A 269 10.08 11.72 -13.98
C ASP A 269 9.56 11.81 -12.52
N GLY A 270 10.48 12.04 -11.59
CA GLY A 270 10.15 12.19 -10.17
C GLY A 270 9.39 13.47 -9.80
N ASN A 271 9.20 14.38 -10.76
CA ASN A 271 8.38 15.58 -10.57
C ASN A 271 6.89 15.35 -10.89
N PHE A 272 6.53 14.19 -11.47
CA PHE A 272 5.16 13.83 -11.84
C PHE A 272 4.42 14.95 -12.58
N PRO A 273 4.95 15.47 -13.72
CA PRO A 273 4.48 16.72 -14.32
C PRO A 273 3.04 16.67 -14.86
N THR A 274 2.46 15.50 -15.00
CA THR A 274 1.10 15.29 -15.53
C THR A 274 0.03 15.15 -14.47
N VAL A 275 0.40 15.11 -13.17
CA VAL A 275 -0.54 14.90 -12.06
C VAL A 275 -0.12 15.71 -10.83
N VAL A 276 -1.09 16.09 -10.00
CA VAL A 276 -0.83 16.72 -8.70
C VAL A 276 -0.33 15.66 -7.69
N SER A 277 -0.93 14.48 -7.73
CA SER A 277 -0.53 13.33 -6.92
C SER A 277 -0.56 12.06 -7.77
N PRO A 278 0.52 11.25 -7.77
CA PRO A 278 0.58 10.02 -8.57
C PRO A 278 -0.18 8.87 -7.90
N ASN A 279 -1.43 9.12 -7.53
CA ASN A 279 -2.29 8.16 -6.84
C ASN A 279 -3.38 7.63 -7.79
N PRO A 280 -3.39 6.34 -8.16
CA PRO A 280 -4.36 5.74 -9.05
C PRO A 280 -5.80 5.67 -8.47
N GLU A 281 -5.99 6.06 -7.21
CA GLU A 281 -7.33 6.25 -6.61
C GLU A 281 -8.02 7.54 -7.13
N ASN A 282 -7.23 8.50 -7.63
CA ASN A 282 -7.72 9.81 -8.04
C ASN A 282 -8.14 9.82 -9.52
N ALA A 283 -9.33 10.31 -9.80
CA ALA A 283 -9.84 10.45 -11.18
C ALA A 283 -8.91 11.30 -12.06
N GLU A 284 -8.30 12.35 -11.49
CA GLU A 284 -7.35 13.22 -12.17
C GLU A 284 -6.13 12.43 -12.68
N ALA A 285 -5.59 11.52 -11.88
CA ALA A 285 -4.43 10.71 -12.25
C ALA A 285 -4.70 9.76 -13.42
N LEU A 286 -5.96 9.29 -13.57
CA LEU A 286 -6.40 8.42 -14.66
C LEU A 286 -6.91 9.21 -15.89
N SER A 287 -7.05 10.52 -15.80
CA SER A 287 -7.74 11.33 -16.83
C SER A 287 -7.13 11.18 -18.23
N MET A 288 -5.79 11.20 -18.33
CA MET A 288 -5.10 11.03 -19.63
C MET A 288 -5.34 9.63 -20.22
N ALA A 289 -5.29 8.59 -19.39
CA ALA A 289 -5.55 7.22 -19.83
C ALA A 289 -7.02 7.02 -20.25
N VAL A 290 -7.97 7.62 -19.53
CA VAL A 290 -9.39 7.59 -19.89
C VAL A 290 -9.64 8.37 -21.20
N ASN A 291 -8.97 9.50 -21.43
CA ASN A 291 -9.09 10.25 -22.68
C ASN A 291 -8.55 9.43 -23.86
N LEU A 292 -7.37 8.82 -23.73
CA LEU A 292 -6.85 7.92 -24.76
C LEU A 292 -7.81 6.74 -25.01
N ALA A 293 -8.38 6.18 -23.92
CA ALA A 293 -9.33 5.08 -24.03
C ALA A 293 -10.62 5.46 -24.78
N LYS A 294 -11.08 6.71 -24.64
CA LYS A 294 -12.21 7.25 -25.43
C LYS A 294 -11.85 7.38 -26.91
N GLU A 295 -10.66 7.86 -27.23
CA GLU A 295 -10.20 8.06 -28.62
C GLU A 295 -10.09 6.74 -29.39
N ILE A 296 -9.57 5.68 -28.75
CA ILE A 296 -9.35 4.39 -29.41
C ILE A 296 -10.50 3.40 -29.22
N ASP A 297 -11.54 3.79 -28.49
CA ASP A 297 -12.63 2.91 -28.06
C ASP A 297 -12.11 1.66 -27.32
N ALA A 298 -11.41 1.90 -26.22
CA ALA A 298 -10.82 0.84 -25.42
C ALA A 298 -11.86 0.12 -24.54
N ASP A 299 -11.49 -1.09 -24.07
CA ASP A 299 -12.31 -1.93 -23.20
C ASP A 299 -11.99 -1.72 -21.72
N LEU A 300 -10.73 -1.40 -21.40
CA LEU A 300 -10.22 -1.34 -20.02
C LEU A 300 -9.15 -0.26 -19.90
N VAL A 301 -9.18 0.48 -18.79
CA VAL A 301 -8.10 1.39 -18.36
C VAL A 301 -7.51 0.89 -17.05
N MET A 302 -6.18 0.88 -16.96
CA MET A 302 -5.44 0.54 -15.76
C MET A 302 -4.35 1.57 -15.48
N ALA A 303 -4.11 1.84 -14.20
CA ALA A 303 -3.02 2.67 -13.72
C ALA A 303 -2.34 2.04 -12.52
N SER A 304 -1.02 2.19 -12.40
CA SER A 304 -0.29 1.84 -11.18
C SER A 304 0.34 3.08 -10.53
N ASP A 305 0.54 3.03 -9.21
CA ASP A 305 1.27 4.07 -8.49
C ASP A 305 2.79 3.96 -8.74
N PRO A 306 3.59 4.95 -8.29
CA PRO A 306 5.03 5.00 -8.64
C PRO A 306 5.86 3.78 -8.30
N ASP A 307 5.55 3.04 -7.26
CA ASP A 307 6.25 1.81 -6.89
C ASP A 307 5.49 0.52 -7.28
N ALA A 308 4.41 0.69 -8.06
CA ALA A 308 3.62 -0.37 -8.68
C ALA A 308 3.16 -1.46 -7.70
N ASP A 309 2.67 -1.03 -6.54
CA ASP A 309 2.02 -1.91 -5.56
C ASP A 309 0.48 -1.74 -5.52
N ARG A 310 -0.09 -0.75 -6.25
CA ARG A 310 -1.54 -0.47 -6.36
C ARG A 310 -1.99 -0.38 -7.80
N VAL A 311 -3.26 -0.74 -8.04
CA VAL A 311 -3.90 -0.71 -9.37
C VAL A 311 -5.19 0.07 -9.33
N GLY A 312 -5.26 1.19 -10.06
CA GLY A 312 -6.49 1.90 -10.37
C GLY A 312 -7.10 1.38 -11.67
N ILE A 313 -8.41 1.28 -11.74
CA ILE A 313 -9.15 0.68 -12.86
C ILE A 313 -10.29 1.60 -13.26
N ALA A 314 -10.51 1.71 -14.58
CA ALA A 314 -11.76 2.25 -15.11
C ALA A 314 -12.28 1.37 -16.25
N CYS A 315 -13.59 1.26 -16.34
CA CYS A 315 -14.31 0.56 -17.41
C CYS A 315 -15.57 1.31 -17.81
N LYS A 316 -16.21 0.91 -18.91
CA LYS A 316 -17.47 1.50 -19.36
C LYS A 316 -18.64 0.91 -18.59
N ASP A 317 -19.57 1.78 -18.16
CA ASP A 317 -20.88 1.38 -17.67
C ASP A 317 -21.82 0.96 -18.81
N ASP A 318 -23.06 0.61 -18.50
CA ASP A 318 -24.09 0.22 -19.50
C ASP A 318 -24.55 1.38 -20.42
N LYS A 319 -24.15 2.61 -20.11
CA LYS A 319 -24.42 3.80 -20.95
C LYS A 319 -23.20 4.16 -21.81
N GLY A 320 -22.09 3.44 -21.66
CA GLY A 320 -20.83 3.72 -22.35
C GLY A 320 -19.97 4.81 -21.66
N GLU A 321 -20.35 5.26 -20.48
CA GLU A 321 -19.57 6.23 -19.70
C GLU A 321 -18.46 5.53 -18.89
N TRP A 322 -17.29 6.17 -18.85
CA TRP A 322 -16.16 5.66 -18.08
C TRP A 322 -16.36 5.88 -16.59
N VAL A 323 -16.34 4.81 -15.82
CA VAL A 323 -16.46 4.80 -14.36
C VAL A 323 -15.22 4.21 -13.72
N LEU A 324 -14.78 4.82 -12.61
CA LEU A 324 -13.67 4.31 -11.82
C LEU A 324 -14.20 3.21 -10.89
N ILE A 325 -13.45 2.12 -10.82
CA ILE A 325 -13.71 1.00 -9.91
C ILE A 325 -12.83 1.20 -8.67
N ASN A 326 -13.45 1.26 -7.49
CA ASN A 326 -12.68 1.46 -6.25
C ASN A 326 -11.98 0.18 -5.78
N GLY A 327 -11.06 0.31 -4.79
CA GLY A 327 -10.26 -0.80 -4.31
C GLY A 327 -11.07 -1.95 -3.69
N ASN A 328 -12.17 -1.65 -3.01
CA ASN A 328 -13.08 -2.68 -2.49
C ASN A 328 -13.74 -3.48 -3.63
N GLN A 329 -14.24 -2.78 -4.64
CA GLN A 329 -14.85 -3.38 -5.83
C GLN A 329 -13.84 -4.22 -6.61
N THR A 330 -12.61 -3.73 -6.74
CA THR A 330 -11.53 -4.46 -7.42
C THR A 330 -11.18 -5.73 -6.67
N CYS A 331 -10.96 -5.66 -5.35
CA CYS A 331 -10.72 -6.82 -4.49
C CYS A 331 -11.84 -7.86 -4.61
N MET A 332 -13.09 -7.40 -4.63
CA MET A 332 -14.27 -8.24 -4.77
C MET A 332 -14.26 -9.00 -6.10
N MET A 333 -13.98 -8.32 -7.22
CA MET A 333 -13.92 -8.95 -8.54
C MET A 333 -12.77 -9.96 -8.65
N TYR A 334 -11.60 -9.67 -8.10
CA TYR A 334 -10.49 -10.62 -8.07
C TYR A 334 -10.88 -11.91 -7.32
N LEU A 335 -11.36 -11.78 -6.09
CA LEU A 335 -11.69 -12.95 -5.29
C LEU A 335 -12.88 -13.73 -5.85
N TYR A 336 -13.90 -13.04 -6.35
CA TYR A 336 -15.02 -13.71 -7.03
C TYR A 336 -14.54 -14.53 -8.21
N TYR A 337 -13.70 -13.96 -9.09
CA TYR A 337 -13.15 -14.64 -10.24
C TYR A 337 -12.29 -15.84 -9.84
N ILE A 338 -11.31 -15.63 -8.98
CA ILE A 338 -10.38 -16.69 -8.55
C ILE A 338 -11.14 -17.85 -7.94
N LEU A 339 -12.07 -17.60 -7.00
CA LEU A 339 -12.81 -18.64 -6.30
C LEU A 339 -13.78 -19.37 -7.23
N THR A 340 -14.44 -18.64 -8.14
CA THR A 340 -15.31 -19.24 -9.18
C THR A 340 -14.52 -20.21 -10.06
N GLN A 341 -13.38 -19.76 -10.59
CA GLN A 341 -12.53 -20.56 -11.46
C GLN A 341 -11.90 -21.74 -10.71
N TYR A 342 -11.39 -21.52 -9.50
CA TYR A 342 -10.81 -22.59 -8.70
C TYR A 342 -11.82 -23.68 -8.35
N LYS A 343 -13.07 -23.31 -8.08
CA LYS A 343 -14.16 -24.27 -7.87
C LYS A 343 -14.45 -25.09 -9.13
N GLN A 344 -14.57 -24.43 -10.29
CA GLN A 344 -14.80 -25.11 -11.58
C GLN A 344 -13.67 -26.06 -11.96
N LEU A 345 -12.42 -25.65 -11.71
CA LEU A 345 -11.22 -26.44 -11.98
C LEU A 345 -10.92 -27.50 -10.91
N GLY A 346 -11.73 -27.60 -9.86
CA GLY A 346 -11.50 -28.51 -8.74
C GLY A 346 -10.19 -28.22 -7.98
N LYS A 347 -9.74 -26.97 -7.96
CA LYS A 347 -8.51 -26.54 -7.26
C LYS A 347 -8.72 -26.29 -5.77
N ILE A 348 -9.96 -26.14 -5.31
CA ILE A 348 -10.31 -26.03 -3.88
C ILE A 348 -10.30 -27.45 -3.29
N LYS A 349 -9.39 -27.72 -2.35
CA LYS A 349 -9.17 -29.02 -1.73
C LYS A 349 -9.49 -29.07 -0.24
N GLY A 350 -9.71 -27.91 0.37
CA GLY A 350 -9.81 -27.69 1.82
C GLY A 350 -8.47 -27.22 2.40
N GLY A 351 -8.53 -26.24 3.28
CA GLY A 351 -7.35 -25.61 3.87
C GLY A 351 -6.84 -24.40 3.09
N GLU A 352 -7.60 -23.90 2.13
CA GLU A 352 -7.35 -22.62 1.48
C GLU A 352 -7.85 -21.46 2.33
N PHE A 353 -7.15 -20.31 2.26
CA PHE A 353 -7.55 -19.10 2.95
C PHE A 353 -7.30 -17.84 2.13
N CYS A 354 -8.08 -16.81 2.46
CA CYS A 354 -7.93 -15.44 1.97
C CYS A 354 -7.72 -14.50 3.15
N VAL A 355 -7.18 -13.32 2.90
CA VAL A 355 -6.94 -12.30 3.94
C VAL A 355 -7.44 -10.95 3.48
N LYS A 356 -8.12 -10.22 4.37
CA LYS A 356 -8.50 -8.82 4.16
C LYS A 356 -8.15 -7.96 5.36
N THR A 357 -8.06 -6.64 5.15
CA THR A 357 -7.96 -5.75 6.30
C THR A 357 -9.33 -5.56 6.97
N ILE A 358 -9.31 -5.23 8.26
CA ILE A 358 -10.54 -4.97 9.04
C ILE A 358 -11.40 -3.83 8.46
N VAL A 359 -10.84 -2.94 7.63
CA VAL A 359 -11.57 -1.84 7.00
C VAL A 359 -11.99 -2.13 5.56
N THR A 360 -11.50 -3.22 4.96
CA THR A 360 -11.93 -3.69 3.63
C THR A 360 -13.35 -4.27 3.72
N THR A 361 -14.10 -4.22 2.63
CA THR A 361 -15.51 -4.61 2.56
C THR A 361 -15.79 -6.03 3.09
N GLU A 362 -16.91 -6.20 3.81
CA GLU A 362 -17.39 -7.51 4.26
C GLU A 362 -17.92 -8.37 3.10
N LEU A 363 -18.14 -7.78 1.92
CA LEU A 363 -18.66 -8.52 0.78
C LEU A 363 -17.69 -9.61 0.31
N ILE A 364 -16.37 -9.37 0.39
CA ILE A 364 -15.37 -10.41 0.06
C ILE A 364 -15.39 -11.57 1.06
N LYS A 365 -15.76 -11.33 2.32
CA LYS A 365 -15.97 -12.41 3.28
C LYS A 365 -17.20 -13.24 2.89
N LYS A 366 -18.31 -12.62 2.48
CA LYS A 366 -19.49 -13.34 2.00
C LYS A 366 -19.17 -14.22 0.78
N ILE A 367 -18.32 -13.73 -0.13
CA ILE A 367 -17.85 -14.50 -1.30
C ILE A 367 -17.02 -15.70 -0.85
N ALA A 368 -16.10 -15.52 0.08
CA ALA A 368 -15.27 -16.60 0.61
C ALA A 368 -16.11 -17.65 1.35
N ASP A 369 -17.00 -17.22 2.25
CA ASP A 369 -17.89 -18.10 3.04
C ASP A 369 -18.75 -18.99 2.12
N LYS A 370 -19.33 -18.42 1.03
CA LYS A 370 -20.14 -19.18 0.05
C LYS A 370 -19.33 -20.23 -0.70
N ASN A 371 -18.03 -20.06 -0.78
CA ASN A 371 -17.11 -21.01 -1.39
C ASN A 371 -16.39 -21.92 -0.38
N ASN A 372 -16.76 -21.85 0.91
CA ASN A 372 -16.13 -22.58 2.03
C ASN A 372 -14.63 -22.28 2.16
N ILE A 373 -14.22 -21.04 1.91
CA ILE A 373 -12.86 -20.55 2.08
C ILE A 373 -12.78 -19.71 3.35
N GLU A 374 -11.77 -19.98 4.17
CA GLU A 374 -11.51 -19.18 5.37
C GLU A 374 -11.11 -17.75 4.97
N MET A 375 -11.80 -16.74 5.52
CA MET A 375 -11.44 -15.34 5.38
C MET A 375 -10.89 -14.81 6.69
N LEU A 376 -9.64 -14.39 6.69
CA LEU A 376 -8.96 -13.82 7.85
C LEU A 376 -9.00 -12.31 7.82
N ASP A 377 -9.24 -11.71 8.97
CA ASP A 377 -9.13 -10.27 9.20
C ASP A 377 -7.75 -9.93 9.76
N CYS A 378 -7.12 -8.87 9.24
CA CYS A 378 -5.89 -8.31 9.79
C CYS A 378 -5.95 -6.79 9.88
N TYR A 379 -4.98 -6.16 10.52
CA TYR A 379 -4.88 -4.70 10.53
C TYR A 379 -4.57 -4.13 9.14
N THR A 380 -4.82 -2.83 8.96
CA THR A 380 -4.44 -2.09 7.74
C THR A 380 -2.93 -2.06 7.55
N GLY A 381 -2.51 -2.26 6.33
CA GLY A 381 -1.11 -2.40 5.92
C GLY A 381 -0.79 -3.82 5.50
N PHE A 382 -0.28 -3.97 4.27
CA PHE A 382 -0.09 -5.28 3.64
C PHE A 382 0.85 -6.21 4.40
N LYS A 383 1.74 -5.65 5.22
CA LYS A 383 2.60 -6.41 6.14
C LYS A 383 1.83 -7.35 7.07
N TRP A 384 0.57 -7.01 7.41
CA TRP A 384 -0.28 -7.87 8.22
C TRP A 384 -0.87 -9.02 7.42
N ILE A 385 -1.21 -8.78 6.14
CA ILE A 385 -1.59 -9.85 5.20
C ILE A 385 -0.40 -10.82 5.03
N ALA A 386 0.79 -10.27 4.78
CA ALA A 386 2.01 -11.06 4.65
C ALA A 386 2.33 -11.88 5.91
N ARG A 387 2.06 -11.33 7.11
CA ARG A 387 2.18 -12.07 8.37
C ARG A 387 1.27 -13.29 8.41
N GLU A 388 0.01 -13.13 8.03
CA GLU A 388 -0.94 -14.25 8.01
C GLU A 388 -0.52 -15.33 7.00
N ILE A 389 0.04 -14.93 5.86
CA ILE A 389 0.63 -15.87 4.89
C ILE A 389 1.80 -16.61 5.53
N ARG A 390 2.77 -15.91 6.14
CA ARG A 390 3.95 -16.52 6.77
C ARG A 390 3.58 -17.52 7.86
N LEU A 391 2.62 -17.22 8.72
CA LEU A 391 2.20 -18.11 9.82
C LEU A 391 1.59 -19.43 9.33
N ARG A 392 1.05 -19.45 8.11
CA ARG A 392 0.37 -20.60 7.50
C ARG A 392 1.17 -21.26 6.39
N GLU A 393 2.34 -20.73 6.06
CA GLU A 393 3.22 -21.27 5.03
C GLU A 393 3.50 -22.76 5.27
N GLY A 394 3.31 -23.59 4.24
CA GLY A 394 3.45 -25.05 4.32
C GLY A 394 2.32 -25.79 5.06
N LYS A 395 1.31 -25.09 5.58
CA LYS A 395 0.17 -25.69 6.31
C LYS A 395 -1.16 -25.48 5.58
N GLN A 396 -1.38 -24.27 5.10
CA GLN A 396 -2.58 -23.85 4.37
C GLN A 396 -2.17 -23.14 3.08
N LYS A 397 -3.06 -23.13 2.09
CA LYS A 397 -2.80 -22.44 0.82
C LYS A 397 -3.45 -21.06 0.81
N TYR A 398 -2.62 -20.02 0.69
CA TYR A 398 -3.10 -18.68 0.41
C TYR A 398 -3.60 -18.57 -1.03
N ILE A 399 -4.79 -17.99 -1.22
CA ILE A 399 -5.39 -17.78 -2.55
C ILE A 399 -5.23 -16.33 -2.99
N GLY A 400 -5.60 -15.40 -2.13
CA GLY A 400 -5.56 -13.98 -2.44
C GLY A 400 -6.05 -13.11 -1.29
N GLY A 401 -5.75 -11.84 -1.37
CA GLY A 401 -6.18 -10.85 -0.40
C GLY A 401 -5.79 -9.45 -0.79
N GLY A 402 -6.40 -8.48 -0.14
CA GLY A 402 -6.16 -7.10 -0.50
C GLY A 402 -6.67 -6.10 0.50
N GLU A 403 -6.44 -4.85 0.13
CA GLU A 403 -6.80 -3.67 0.88
C GLU A 403 -7.77 -2.81 0.08
N GLU A 404 -8.66 -2.10 0.78
CA GLU A 404 -9.54 -1.09 0.20
C GLU A 404 -8.78 0.01 -0.56
N SER A 405 -7.51 0.19 -0.24
CA SER A 405 -6.60 1.16 -0.84
C SER A 405 -5.89 0.63 -2.11
N TYR A 406 -6.63 -0.14 -2.94
CA TYR A 406 -6.22 -0.55 -4.29
C TYR A 406 -5.05 -1.56 -4.36
N GLY A 407 -4.65 -2.14 -3.24
CA GLY A 407 -3.61 -3.16 -3.19
C GLY A 407 -4.19 -4.58 -3.17
N PHE A 408 -3.65 -5.48 -4.00
CA PHE A 408 -4.04 -6.88 -4.06
C PHE A 408 -2.82 -7.79 -4.30
N LEU A 409 -2.90 -9.01 -3.80
CA LEU A 409 -1.96 -10.08 -4.09
C LEU A 409 -2.73 -11.38 -4.32
N ALA A 410 -2.48 -12.02 -5.44
CA ALA A 410 -2.89 -13.40 -5.72
C ALA A 410 -1.67 -14.32 -5.58
N GLU A 411 -1.87 -15.50 -4.98
CA GLU A 411 -0.79 -16.45 -4.67
C GLU A 411 0.25 -15.83 -3.70
N ASP A 412 1.31 -16.55 -3.36
CA ASP A 412 2.21 -16.16 -2.27
C ASP A 412 3.71 -16.06 -2.65
N PHE A 413 4.00 -15.92 -3.94
CA PHE A 413 5.38 -15.81 -4.43
C PHE A 413 6.07 -14.49 -4.06
N VAL A 414 5.31 -13.45 -3.75
CA VAL A 414 5.74 -12.19 -3.12
C VAL A 414 5.06 -12.01 -1.76
N ARG A 415 5.48 -11.01 -0.99
CA ARG A 415 4.93 -10.71 0.34
C ARG A 415 4.53 -9.24 0.50
N ASP A 416 4.23 -8.60 -0.61
CA ASP A 416 3.61 -7.27 -0.67
C ASP A 416 2.56 -7.24 -1.79
N LYS A 417 1.79 -6.17 -1.87
CA LYS A 417 0.86 -5.92 -2.97
C LYS A 417 1.59 -5.97 -4.31
N ASP A 418 0.98 -6.54 -5.30
CA ASP A 418 1.60 -6.73 -6.60
C ASP A 418 0.73 -6.20 -7.73
N ALA A 419 1.02 -4.96 -8.18
CA ALA A 419 0.31 -4.36 -9.29
C ALA A 419 0.64 -5.03 -10.63
N VAL A 420 1.78 -5.72 -10.77
CA VAL A 420 2.15 -6.37 -12.03
C VAL A 420 1.22 -7.56 -12.28
N SER A 421 1.10 -8.47 -11.31
CA SER A 421 0.16 -9.60 -11.42
C SER A 421 -1.30 -9.14 -11.37
N ALA A 422 -1.63 -8.12 -10.57
CA ALA A 422 -2.99 -7.62 -10.44
C ALA A 422 -3.51 -6.96 -11.74
N CYS A 423 -2.68 -6.18 -12.46
CA CYS A 423 -3.05 -5.66 -13.79
C CYS A 423 -3.33 -6.77 -14.79
N CYS A 424 -2.50 -7.81 -14.82
CA CYS A 424 -2.72 -8.96 -15.70
C CYS A 424 -4.00 -9.71 -15.31
N LEU A 425 -4.23 -9.91 -14.02
CA LEU A 425 -5.38 -10.63 -13.52
C LEU A 425 -6.69 -9.89 -13.80
N ILE A 426 -6.77 -8.55 -13.64
CA ILE A 426 -8.00 -7.82 -13.96
C ILE A 426 -8.27 -7.80 -15.48
N ALA A 427 -7.23 -7.79 -16.30
CA ALA A 427 -7.39 -7.94 -17.74
C ALA A 427 -7.94 -9.33 -18.11
N GLU A 428 -7.48 -10.39 -17.42
CA GLU A 428 -8.04 -11.74 -17.57
C GLU A 428 -9.50 -11.81 -17.07
N VAL A 429 -9.82 -11.17 -15.94
CA VAL A 429 -11.21 -11.06 -15.45
C VAL A 429 -12.11 -10.37 -16.49
N ALA A 430 -11.63 -9.31 -17.13
CA ALA A 430 -12.37 -8.62 -18.18
C ALA A 430 -12.57 -9.50 -19.44
N ALA A 431 -11.54 -10.23 -19.85
CA ALA A 431 -11.63 -11.19 -20.95
C ALA A 431 -12.61 -12.34 -20.63
N TRP A 432 -12.54 -12.87 -19.42
CA TRP A 432 -13.48 -13.92 -18.96
C TRP A 432 -14.92 -13.38 -18.87
N ALA A 433 -15.14 -12.15 -18.42
CA ALA A 433 -16.46 -11.53 -18.43
C ALA A 433 -17.01 -11.42 -19.85
N LYS A 434 -16.20 -10.96 -20.83
CA LYS A 434 -16.58 -10.92 -22.26
C LYS A 434 -16.93 -12.30 -22.80
N ASP A 435 -16.19 -13.33 -22.42
CA ASP A 435 -16.45 -14.72 -22.79
C ASP A 435 -17.81 -15.21 -22.28
N ASN A 436 -18.26 -14.67 -21.16
CA ASN A 436 -19.58 -14.93 -20.58
C ASN A 436 -20.65 -13.91 -21.02
N GLY A 437 -20.41 -13.15 -22.09
CA GLY A 437 -21.34 -12.17 -22.65
C GLY A 437 -21.60 -10.95 -21.76
N LYS A 438 -20.63 -10.54 -20.94
CA LYS A 438 -20.74 -9.44 -19.98
C LYS A 438 -19.59 -8.46 -20.11
N SER A 439 -19.83 -7.19 -19.79
CA SER A 439 -18.74 -6.25 -19.50
C SER A 439 -18.19 -6.46 -18.09
N LEU A 440 -17.02 -5.88 -17.81
CA LEU A 440 -16.45 -5.87 -16.45
C LEU A 440 -17.39 -5.17 -15.45
N TYR A 441 -18.06 -4.10 -15.89
CA TYR A 441 -19.07 -3.40 -15.09
C TYR A 441 -20.28 -4.29 -14.78
N GLN A 442 -20.78 -5.01 -15.78
CA GLN A 442 -21.90 -5.93 -15.59
C GLN A 442 -21.54 -7.09 -14.66
N LEU A 443 -20.30 -7.57 -14.71
CA LEU A 443 -19.80 -8.56 -13.75
C LEU A 443 -19.85 -8.01 -12.32
N LEU A 444 -19.39 -6.77 -12.10
CA LEU A 444 -19.50 -6.10 -10.80
C LEU A 444 -20.94 -6.06 -10.29
N LEU A 445 -21.89 -5.67 -11.16
CA LEU A 445 -23.31 -5.62 -10.79
C LEU A 445 -23.89 -7.00 -10.49
N ASP A 446 -23.49 -8.04 -11.22
CA ASP A 446 -23.91 -9.42 -10.95
C ASP A 446 -23.42 -9.90 -9.58
N ILE A 447 -22.21 -9.54 -9.18
CA ILE A 447 -21.69 -9.88 -7.85
C ILE A 447 -22.54 -9.21 -6.76
N TYR A 448 -22.93 -7.95 -6.96
CA TYR A 448 -23.84 -7.28 -6.04
C TYR A 448 -25.23 -7.95 -5.96
N VAL A 449 -25.78 -8.39 -7.08
CA VAL A 449 -27.05 -9.12 -7.11
C VAL A 449 -26.94 -10.46 -6.37
N GLU A 450 -25.80 -11.15 -6.52
CA GLU A 450 -25.61 -12.49 -5.95
C GLU A 450 -25.27 -12.49 -4.44
N TYR A 451 -24.48 -11.50 -3.98
CA TYR A 451 -23.92 -11.46 -2.61
C TYR A 451 -24.48 -10.34 -1.74
N GLY A 452 -25.29 -9.47 -2.31
CA GLY A 452 -25.82 -8.26 -1.69
C GLY A 452 -25.04 -7.01 -2.08
N PHE A 453 -25.71 -5.87 -2.05
CA PHE A 453 -25.13 -4.58 -2.37
C PHE A 453 -24.40 -3.98 -1.16
N SER A 454 -23.23 -3.47 -1.38
CA SER A 454 -22.43 -2.75 -0.39
C SER A 454 -21.90 -1.46 -0.99
N LYS A 455 -21.99 -0.35 -0.26
CA LYS A 455 -21.40 0.93 -0.62
C LYS A 455 -20.43 1.36 0.46
N GLU A 456 -19.17 1.43 0.06
CA GLU A 456 -18.10 1.90 0.92
C GLU A 456 -17.88 3.40 0.69
N PHE A 457 -17.60 4.10 1.79
CA PHE A 457 -17.30 5.53 1.78
C PHE A 457 -16.31 5.89 2.89
N THR A 458 -15.31 6.70 2.58
CA THR A 458 -14.31 7.12 3.56
C THR A 458 -14.36 8.63 3.77
N VAL A 459 -14.46 9.06 5.02
CA VAL A 459 -14.33 10.47 5.42
C VAL A 459 -12.99 10.68 6.11
N ASN A 460 -12.26 11.69 5.66
CA ASN A 460 -11.02 12.14 6.29
C ASN A 460 -11.30 13.47 6.99
N VAL A 461 -11.22 13.49 8.32
CA VAL A 461 -11.31 14.72 9.12
C VAL A 461 -9.89 15.15 9.49
N VAL A 462 -9.45 16.27 8.91
CA VAL A 462 -8.12 16.84 9.17
C VAL A 462 -8.26 17.93 10.22
N LYS A 463 -7.44 17.86 11.26
CA LYS A 463 -7.37 18.83 12.37
C LYS A 463 -5.93 19.31 12.49
N PRO A 464 -5.54 20.41 11.85
CA PRO A 464 -4.14 20.84 11.78
C PRO A 464 -3.57 21.26 13.14
N GLY A 465 -2.27 21.04 13.30
CA GLY A 465 -1.51 21.49 14.46
C GLY A 465 -1.66 20.62 15.72
N LYS A 466 -1.00 21.05 16.79
CA LYS A 466 -0.98 20.34 18.08
C LYS A 466 -2.36 20.21 18.71
N SER A 467 -3.14 21.30 18.69
CA SER A 467 -4.53 21.29 19.18
C SER A 467 -5.39 20.28 18.42
N GLY A 468 -5.20 20.18 17.11
CA GLY A 468 -5.90 19.20 16.28
C GLY A 468 -5.58 17.75 16.65
N ALA A 469 -4.34 17.45 16.97
CA ALA A 469 -3.96 16.12 17.46
C ALA A 469 -4.62 15.79 18.82
N GLU A 470 -4.69 16.78 19.72
CA GLU A 470 -5.39 16.65 21.01
C GLU A 470 -6.91 16.44 20.81
N GLU A 471 -7.53 17.18 19.88
CA GLU A 471 -8.94 16.99 19.51
C GLU A 471 -9.21 15.58 18.98
N ILE A 472 -8.37 15.06 18.07
CA ILE A 472 -8.51 13.70 17.52
C ILE A 472 -8.41 12.67 18.65
N LYS A 473 -7.45 12.85 19.58
CA LYS A 473 -7.32 11.98 20.74
C LYS A 473 -8.58 12.00 21.59
N ALA A 474 -9.12 13.18 21.87
CA ALA A 474 -10.36 13.36 22.64
C ALA A 474 -11.57 12.72 21.93
N MET A 475 -11.67 12.85 20.59
CA MET A 475 -12.70 12.16 19.78
C MET A 475 -12.63 10.65 19.97
N MET A 476 -11.44 10.04 19.85
CA MET A 476 -11.26 8.60 20.04
C MET A 476 -11.60 8.14 21.44
N GLU A 477 -11.23 8.92 22.46
CA GLU A 477 -11.57 8.63 23.86
C GLU A 477 -13.09 8.73 24.10
N ASN A 478 -13.75 9.71 23.49
CA ASN A 478 -15.21 9.84 23.57
C ASN A 478 -15.93 8.69 22.89
N PHE A 479 -15.57 8.31 21.67
CA PHE A 479 -16.16 7.16 20.98
C PHE A 479 -15.95 5.85 21.76
N ARG A 480 -14.84 5.73 22.48
CA ARG A 480 -14.55 4.56 23.32
C ARG A 480 -15.38 4.53 24.59
N ALA A 481 -15.52 5.68 25.26
CA ALA A 481 -16.30 5.82 26.49
C ALA A 481 -17.82 5.78 26.23
N ASN A 482 -18.25 6.33 25.10
CA ASN A 482 -19.65 6.49 24.72
C ASN A 482 -19.88 5.91 23.31
N PRO A 483 -19.79 4.57 23.13
CA PRO A 483 -20.00 3.96 21.82
C PRO A 483 -21.41 4.28 21.30
N PRO A 484 -21.56 4.57 19.99
CA PRO A 484 -22.88 4.85 19.42
C PRO A 484 -23.78 3.62 19.56
N LYS A 485 -25.03 3.85 19.95
CA LYS A 485 -26.05 2.79 20.07
C LYS A 485 -26.81 2.56 18.77
N GLU A 486 -26.76 3.55 17.88
CA GLU A 486 -27.43 3.55 16.59
C GLU A 486 -26.58 4.33 15.58
N LEU A 487 -26.53 3.87 14.35
CA LEU A 487 -25.85 4.51 13.23
C LEU A 487 -26.77 4.49 12.00
N GLY A 488 -27.10 5.68 11.48
CA GLY A 488 -27.95 5.83 10.30
C GLY A 488 -29.34 5.17 10.44
N GLY A 489 -29.92 5.18 11.64
CA GLY A 489 -31.22 4.58 11.91
C GLY A 489 -31.18 3.08 12.20
N SER A 490 -30.00 2.44 12.24
CA SER A 490 -29.85 1.02 12.54
C SER A 490 -29.12 0.81 13.86
N LYS A 491 -29.62 -0.12 14.68
CA LYS A 491 -29.07 -0.45 16.00
C LYS A 491 -27.66 -1.03 15.87
N VAL A 492 -26.72 -0.56 16.69
CA VAL A 492 -25.40 -1.17 16.83
C VAL A 492 -25.52 -2.45 17.66
N ILE A 493 -25.11 -3.57 17.06
CA ILE A 493 -25.18 -4.90 17.67
C ILE A 493 -23.83 -5.43 18.15
N LEU A 494 -22.71 -4.84 17.66
CA LEU A 494 -21.38 -5.24 18.05
C LEU A 494 -20.44 -4.02 17.97
N SER A 495 -19.70 -3.78 19.05
CA SER A 495 -18.63 -2.78 19.13
C SER A 495 -17.29 -3.46 19.39
N LYS A 496 -16.26 -3.13 18.60
CA LYS A 496 -14.91 -3.66 18.76
C LYS A 496 -13.96 -2.54 19.13
N ASP A 497 -13.19 -2.71 20.20
CA ASP A 497 -12.09 -1.83 20.60
C ASP A 497 -10.77 -2.58 20.48
N TYR A 498 -10.04 -2.32 19.41
CA TYR A 498 -8.76 -2.97 19.15
C TYR A 498 -7.62 -2.47 20.06
N LYS A 499 -7.79 -1.34 20.74
CA LYS A 499 -6.81 -0.87 21.74
C LYS A 499 -6.83 -1.74 23.01
N THR A 500 -8.01 -2.24 23.38
CA THR A 500 -8.18 -3.12 24.53
C THR A 500 -8.28 -4.60 24.14
N LEU A 501 -8.34 -4.90 22.83
CA LEU A 501 -8.60 -6.23 22.27
C LEU A 501 -9.89 -6.86 22.80
N LYS A 502 -10.94 -6.05 22.94
CA LYS A 502 -12.25 -6.46 23.44
C LYS A 502 -13.35 -6.07 22.46
N GLN A 503 -14.34 -6.94 22.35
CA GLN A 503 -15.59 -6.65 21.67
C GLN A 503 -16.76 -6.85 22.60
N THR A 504 -17.81 -6.02 22.42
CA THR A 504 -19.02 -6.01 23.26
C THR A 504 -20.23 -6.10 22.35
N ASP A 505 -21.11 -7.06 22.59
CA ASP A 505 -22.40 -7.19 21.90
C ASP A 505 -23.47 -6.23 22.47
N ASP A 506 -24.64 -6.21 21.84
CA ASP A 506 -25.79 -5.37 22.26
C ASP A 506 -26.45 -5.81 23.59
N LYS A 507 -26.05 -6.98 24.12
CA LYS A 507 -26.48 -7.50 25.44
C LYS A 507 -25.47 -7.18 26.53
N GLY A 508 -24.32 -6.59 26.18
CA GLY A 508 -23.23 -6.25 27.09
C GLY A 508 -22.24 -7.40 27.36
N ASN A 509 -22.32 -8.50 26.61
CA ASN A 509 -21.33 -9.57 26.73
C ASN A 509 -20.00 -9.13 26.12
N VAL A 510 -18.92 -9.30 26.87
CA VAL A 510 -17.55 -8.91 26.45
C VAL A 510 -16.76 -10.17 26.13
N THR A 511 -16.16 -10.19 24.93
CA THR A 511 -15.25 -11.26 24.48
C THR A 511 -13.93 -10.69 23.96
N ALA A 512 -12.89 -11.51 23.89
CA ALA A 512 -11.60 -11.10 23.34
C ALA A 512 -11.65 -11.01 21.80
N ILE A 513 -10.84 -10.10 21.24
CA ILE A 513 -10.56 -10.04 19.81
C ILE A 513 -9.22 -10.74 19.60
N ASP A 514 -9.18 -11.71 18.69
CA ASP A 514 -7.94 -12.41 18.31
C ASP A 514 -7.18 -11.56 17.28
N MET A 515 -6.28 -10.74 17.78
CA MET A 515 -5.36 -9.89 16.98
C MET A 515 -3.98 -9.88 17.62
N PRO A 516 -2.90 -9.71 16.82
CA PRO A 516 -1.52 -9.89 17.26
C PRO A 516 -1.06 -8.87 18.32
N GLU A 517 -1.61 -7.67 18.28
CA GLU A 517 -1.23 -6.57 19.18
C GLU A 517 -2.35 -5.51 19.27
N PRO A 518 -2.36 -4.66 20.30
CA PRO A 518 -3.29 -3.55 20.37
C PRO A 518 -3.10 -2.53 19.24
N SER A 519 -4.23 -2.00 18.71
CA SER A 519 -4.24 -0.93 17.71
C SER A 519 -5.31 0.10 18.01
N ASN A 520 -5.05 1.38 17.76
CA ASN A 520 -6.00 2.44 18.04
C ASN A 520 -7.12 2.53 16.98
N VAL A 521 -7.94 1.48 16.90
CA VAL A 521 -9.08 1.36 15.99
C VAL A 521 -10.33 1.01 16.78
N LEU A 522 -11.45 1.58 16.36
CA LEU A 522 -12.80 1.21 16.83
C LEU A 522 -13.63 0.75 15.64
N GLN A 523 -14.48 -0.26 15.84
CA GLN A 523 -15.45 -0.68 14.83
C GLN A 523 -16.83 -0.88 15.47
N TYR A 524 -17.86 -0.52 14.71
CA TYR A 524 -19.25 -0.67 15.07
C TYR A 524 -19.98 -1.38 13.94
N PHE A 525 -20.71 -2.44 14.28
CA PHE A 525 -21.52 -3.22 13.34
C PHE A 525 -22.98 -3.05 13.71
N THR A 526 -23.81 -2.80 12.73
CA THR A 526 -25.24 -2.58 12.91
C THR A 526 -26.05 -3.81 12.53
N GLU A 527 -27.30 -3.86 12.99
CA GLU A 527 -28.25 -4.96 12.76
C GLU A 527 -28.49 -5.23 11.26
N ASP A 528 -28.46 -4.18 10.43
CA ASP A 528 -28.63 -4.29 8.99
C ASP A 528 -27.33 -4.67 8.24
N GLY A 529 -26.25 -5.01 8.96
CA GLY A 529 -24.98 -5.46 8.42
C GLY A 529 -24.03 -4.32 8.00
N SER A 530 -24.39 -3.05 8.26
CA SER A 530 -23.46 -1.93 7.99
C SER A 530 -22.32 -1.91 9.02
N LYS A 531 -21.18 -1.37 8.62
CA LYS A 531 -19.96 -1.30 9.44
C LYS A 531 -19.37 0.10 9.40
N VAL A 532 -18.95 0.62 10.54
CA VAL A 532 -18.16 1.84 10.65
C VAL A 532 -16.86 1.54 11.38
N SER A 533 -15.73 1.93 10.78
CA SER A 533 -14.41 1.83 11.42
C SER A 533 -13.84 3.23 11.61
N VAL A 534 -13.32 3.52 12.81
CA VAL A 534 -12.74 4.81 13.18
C VAL A 534 -11.28 4.61 13.52
N ARG A 535 -10.40 5.33 12.80
CA ARG A 535 -8.95 5.18 12.95
C ARG A 535 -8.23 6.52 12.81
N PRO A 536 -7.48 6.98 13.83
CA PRO A 536 -6.60 8.13 13.67
C PRO A 536 -5.37 7.75 12.83
N SER A 537 -4.81 8.72 12.11
CA SER A 537 -3.52 8.55 11.44
C SER A 537 -2.40 8.53 12.48
N GLY A 538 -1.40 7.66 12.28
CA GLY A 538 -0.20 7.63 13.12
C GLY A 538 0.80 8.73 12.79
N THR A 539 0.73 9.33 11.59
CA THR A 539 1.75 10.25 11.08
C THR A 539 1.24 11.68 10.83
N GLU A 540 -0.07 11.85 10.74
CA GLU A 540 -0.69 13.13 10.41
C GLU A 540 -1.86 13.43 11.35
N PRO A 541 -2.17 14.69 11.65
CA PRO A 541 -3.29 15.06 12.50
C PRO A 541 -4.62 14.93 11.75
N LYS A 542 -4.97 13.70 11.42
CA LYS A 542 -6.24 13.33 10.77
C LYS A 542 -6.84 12.06 11.36
N ILE A 543 -8.15 11.94 11.30
CA ILE A 543 -8.90 10.75 11.66
C ILE A 543 -9.74 10.31 10.46
N LYS A 544 -9.74 9.01 10.20
CA LYS A 544 -10.49 8.38 9.11
C LYS A 544 -11.69 7.63 9.64
N PHE A 545 -12.81 7.81 8.97
CA PHE A 545 -14.02 7.05 9.17
C PHE A 545 -14.28 6.23 7.90
N TYR A 546 -14.14 4.91 8.01
CA TYR A 546 -14.48 3.99 6.94
C TYR A 546 -15.90 3.49 7.19
N MET A 547 -16.80 3.79 6.29
CA MET A 547 -18.20 3.38 6.35
C MET A 547 -18.48 2.37 5.27
N GLU A 548 -19.14 1.30 5.62
CA GLU A 548 -19.67 0.30 4.70
C GLU A 548 -21.16 0.16 5.00
N VAL A 549 -21.99 0.52 4.03
CA VAL A 549 -23.44 0.48 4.16
C VAL A 549 -23.98 -0.65 3.30
N GLN A 550 -24.72 -1.56 3.91
CA GLN A 550 -25.39 -2.65 3.21
C GLN A 550 -26.73 -2.18 2.65
N GLY A 551 -27.09 -2.67 1.46
CA GLY A 551 -28.32 -2.40 0.76
C GLY A 551 -28.82 -3.63 0.00
N GLU A 552 -30.03 -3.54 -0.55
CA GLU A 552 -30.61 -4.57 -1.41
C GLU A 552 -30.50 -4.17 -2.87
N MET A 553 -30.13 -5.13 -3.71
CA MET A 553 -30.07 -4.95 -5.16
C MET A 553 -30.53 -6.24 -5.84
N GLY A 554 -31.81 -6.29 -6.24
CA GLY A 554 -32.42 -7.48 -6.84
C GLY A 554 -32.13 -7.67 -8.33
N CYS A 555 -31.57 -6.65 -9.03
CA CYS A 555 -31.28 -6.70 -10.45
C CYS A 555 -30.23 -5.63 -10.83
N ARG A 556 -29.52 -5.79 -11.97
CA ARG A 556 -28.54 -4.80 -12.46
C ARG A 556 -29.16 -3.41 -12.62
N ASN A 557 -30.36 -3.31 -13.18
CA ASN A 557 -31.04 -2.04 -13.40
C ASN A 557 -31.43 -1.32 -12.11
N CYS A 558 -31.35 -2.01 -10.96
CA CYS A 558 -31.64 -1.45 -9.64
C CYS A 558 -30.43 -0.72 -9.03
N TYR A 559 -29.24 -0.76 -9.68
CA TYR A 559 -28.00 -0.22 -9.11
C TYR A 559 -28.12 1.27 -8.74
N ALA A 560 -28.63 2.12 -9.63
CA ALA A 560 -28.73 3.55 -9.36
C ALA A 560 -29.63 3.86 -8.13
N SER A 561 -30.75 3.12 -7.96
CA SER A 561 -31.61 3.29 -6.81
C SER A 561 -30.97 2.74 -5.51
N ALA A 562 -30.28 1.60 -5.59
CA ALA A 562 -29.54 1.03 -4.46
C ALA A 562 -28.40 1.95 -4.00
N GLU A 563 -27.67 2.52 -4.95
CA GLU A 563 -26.60 3.47 -4.67
C GLU A 563 -27.12 4.77 -4.04
N SER A 564 -28.23 5.34 -4.56
CA SER A 564 -28.86 6.52 -3.96
C SER A 564 -29.29 6.27 -2.52
N ALA A 565 -29.97 5.16 -2.26
CA ALA A 565 -30.41 4.80 -0.90
C ALA A 565 -29.22 4.59 0.04
N ALA A 566 -28.14 3.97 -0.44
CA ALA A 566 -26.94 3.79 0.35
C ALA A 566 -26.22 5.12 0.66
N MET A 567 -26.19 6.06 -0.29
CA MET A 567 -25.62 7.39 -0.07
C MET A 567 -26.44 8.19 0.95
N GLU A 568 -27.77 8.13 0.91
CA GLU A 568 -28.64 8.74 1.93
C GLU A 568 -28.34 8.16 3.31
N LYS A 569 -28.14 6.85 3.40
CA LYS A 569 -27.78 6.18 4.65
C LYS A 569 -26.38 6.57 5.12
N ILE A 570 -25.41 6.72 4.22
CA ILE A 570 -24.06 7.23 4.57
C ILE A 570 -24.18 8.61 5.20
N GLU A 571 -24.99 9.52 4.64
CA GLU A 571 -25.19 10.86 5.21
C GLU A 571 -25.87 10.77 6.61
N ALA A 572 -26.81 9.84 6.81
CA ALA A 572 -27.40 9.61 8.12
C ALA A 572 -26.37 9.06 9.12
N VAL A 573 -25.48 8.16 8.70
CA VAL A 573 -24.38 7.65 9.53
C VAL A 573 -23.41 8.76 9.91
N LYS A 574 -23.00 9.61 8.96
CA LYS A 574 -22.16 10.80 9.22
C LYS A 574 -22.77 11.71 10.28
N LYS A 575 -24.07 12.00 10.14
CA LYS A 575 -24.82 12.80 11.12
C LYS A 575 -24.84 12.13 12.50
N SER A 576 -25.01 10.81 12.58
CA SER A 576 -24.98 10.06 13.84
C SER A 576 -23.61 10.13 14.53
N LEU A 577 -22.52 10.26 13.75
CA LEU A 577 -21.15 10.38 14.24
C LEU A 577 -20.71 11.84 14.53
N GLY A 578 -21.53 12.81 14.13
CA GLY A 578 -21.20 14.23 14.27
C GLY A 578 -20.09 14.71 13.31
N ILE A 579 -20.02 14.14 12.11
CA ILE A 579 -18.98 14.45 11.08
C ILE A 579 -19.63 14.85 9.75
#